data_b1f77ffab70ea64a78250480ed89638e
#
_entry.id   b1f77ffab70ea64a78250480ed89638e
#
_cell.length_a   1.000
_cell.length_b   1.000
_cell.length_c   1.000
_cell.angle_alpha   90.00
_cell.angle_beta   90.00
_cell.angle_gamma   90.00
#
_symmetry.space_group_name_H-M   'P 1'
#
loop_
_entity.id
_entity.type
_entity.pdbx_description
1 polymer ?
#
loop_
_entity_poly.entity_id
_entity_poly.type
_entity_poly.pdbx_seq_one_letter_code
_entity_poly.pdbx_strand_id
1 'polypeptide(L)'
;VQSSGNIALPTAHRSPPTHLRLLDLGLIPYAECWELQERTAAQVGQGEAPETLLLLEHPHTYTCGRKGGRDHILIGDEELQRQGITVLDVNRGGDVTYHGPGQLVAYPIINLHNYGDQIDYPGYVRTLERVLVAALADFGISAHALEGLSGAWVAAPEGEQKIAAIGVRVDGLGITSHGIALNVSPDMRYFANIVPCGITDKGVISMAELLPVVPSMAEVKAAFTRRFAEVFGFSLQ
;
A
#
# COMPACT_ATOMS: atom_id res chain seq x y z
N VAL A 1 -45.46 -33.66 13.35
CA VAL A 1 -44.00 -33.43 13.51
C VAL A 1 -43.44 -33.31 12.11
N GLN A 2 -43.30 -32.05 11.63
CA GLN A 2 -42.68 -31.75 10.34
C GLN A 2 -41.24 -31.35 10.59
N SER A 3 -40.32 -32.13 10.06
CA SER A 3 -38.88 -31.91 10.03
C SER A 3 -38.55 -30.77 9.05
N SER A 4 -38.12 -29.61 9.57
CA SER A 4 -37.60 -28.50 8.78
C SER A 4 -36.20 -28.86 8.31
N GLY A 5 -36.07 -29.31 7.06
CA GLY A 5 -34.81 -29.51 6.38
C GLY A 5 -34.11 -28.16 6.17
N ASN A 6 -33.04 -27.93 6.90
CA ASN A 6 -32.14 -26.80 6.70
C ASN A 6 -31.33 -27.07 5.42
N ILE A 7 -31.71 -26.45 4.32
CA ILE A 7 -30.91 -26.48 3.07
C ILE A 7 -29.74 -25.54 3.28
N ALA A 8 -28.60 -26.11 3.67
CA ALA A 8 -27.32 -25.40 3.59
C ALA A 8 -27.03 -25.13 2.12
N LEU A 9 -27.02 -23.84 1.74
CA LEU A 9 -26.51 -23.42 0.44
C LEU A 9 -25.03 -23.82 0.34
N PRO A 10 -24.60 -24.43 -0.79
CA PRO A 10 -23.20 -24.77 -0.96
C PRO A 10 -22.40 -23.47 -0.99
N THR A 11 -21.47 -23.30 -0.05
CA THR A 11 -20.41 -22.30 -0.12
C THR A 11 -19.52 -22.69 -1.31
N ALA A 12 -19.80 -22.08 -2.45
CA ALA A 12 -18.92 -22.22 -3.61
C ALA A 12 -17.58 -21.61 -3.24
N HIS A 13 -16.56 -22.44 -2.99
CA HIS A 13 -15.17 -22.01 -2.97
C HIS A 13 -14.89 -21.31 -4.32
N ARG A 14 -14.88 -19.98 -4.31
CA ARG A 14 -14.41 -19.23 -5.46
C ARG A 14 -12.92 -19.48 -5.54
N SER A 15 -12.46 -20.07 -6.63
CA SER A 15 -11.03 -20.10 -6.93
C SER A 15 -10.52 -18.68 -7.05
N PRO A 16 -9.35 -18.35 -6.51
CA PRO A 16 -8.75 -17.03 -6.68
C PRO A 16 -8.73 -16.64 -8.16
N PRO A 17 -8.99 -15.38 -8.51
CA PRO A 17 -8.92 -14.94 -9.89
C PRO A 17 -7.51 -15.17 -10.42
N THR A 18 -7.41 -15.73 -11.63
CA THR A 18 -6.10 -16.02 -12.25
C THR A 18 -5.50 -14.82 -12.95
N HIS A 19 -6.28 -13.76 -13.19
CA HIS A 19 -5.86 -12.59 -13.95
C HIS A 19 -5.90 -11.33 -13.10
N LEU A 20 -4.78 -10.59 -13.10
CA LEU A 20 -4.63 -9.28 -12.49
C LEU A 20 -4.50 -8.24 -13.60
N ARG A 21 -5.34 -7.21 -13.56
CA ARG A 21 -5.16 -6.04 -14.41
C ARG A 21 -4.08 -5.15 -13.80
N LEU A 22 -3.04 -4.84 -14.58
CA LEU A 22 -1.98 -3.93 -14.17
C LEU A 22 -2.16 -2.57 -14.86
N LEU A 23 -2.16 -1.49 -14.10
CA LEU A 23 -2.19 -0.11 -14.62
C LEU A 23 -1.01 0.67 -14.04
N ASP A 24 -0.09 1.09 -14.90
CA ASP A 24 0.96 2.05 -14.55
C ASP A 24 0.48 3.47 -14.91
N LEU A 25 0.27 4.30 -13.88
CA LEU A 25 -0.31 5.63 -14.02
C LEU A 25 0.75 6.74 -14.05
N GLY A 26 2.04 6.40 -13.90
CA GLY A 26 3.10 7.39 -13.80
C GLY A 26 2.93 8.33 -12.60
N LEU A 27 3.19 9.62 -12.79
CA LEU A 27 3.00 10.64 -11.76
C LEU A 27 1.57 11.19 -11.86
N ILE A 28 0.75 10.98 -10.82
CA ILE A 28 -0.66 11.38 -10.80
C ILE A 28 -1.02 12.06 -9.46
N PRO A 29 -1.82 13.16 -9.45
CA PRO A 29 -2.34 13.77 -8.23
C PRO A 29 -3.11 12.76 -7.36
N TYR A 30 -2.95 12.87 -6.03
CA TYR A 30 -3.54 11.91 -5.11
C TYR A 30 -5.08 11.87 -5.21
N ALA A 31 -5.74 13.02 -5.26
CA ALA A 31 -7.20 13.10 -5.33
C ALA A 31 -7.76 12.42 -6.60
N GLU A 32 -7.12 12.67 -7.75
CA GLU A 32 -7.50 12.05 -9.04
C GLU A 32 -7.33 10.52 -8.99
N CYS A 33 -6.21 10.06 -8.43
CA CYS A 33 -5.98 8.63 -8.24
C CYS A 33 -6.97 8.02 -7.23
N TRP A 34 -7.37 8.74 -6.20
CA TRP A 34 -8.35 8.25 -5.23
C TRP A 34 -9.72 8.07 -5.88
N GLU A 35 -10.18 9.00 -6.69
CA GLU A 35 -11.41 8.82 -7.48
C GLU A 35 -11.32 7.60 -8.43
N LEU A 36 -10.15 7.37 -9.05
CA LEU A 36 -9.94 6.19 -9.88
C LEU A 36 -10.02 4.90 -9.04
N GLN A 37 -9.44 4.88 -7.85
CA GLN A 37 -9.56 3.73 -6.94
C GLN A 37 -11.02 3.44 -6.58
N GLU A 38 -11.82 4.45 -6.25
CA GLU A 38 -13.23 4.28 -5.88
C GLU A 38 -14.05 3.71 -7.03
N ARG A 39 -13.86 4.24 -8.26
CA ARG A 39 -14.52 3.70 -9.46
C ARG A 39 -14.10 2.25 -9.75
N THR A 40 -12.79 1.97 -9.65
CA THR A 40 -12.27 0.62 -9.89
C THR A 40 -12.78 -0.35 -8.83
N ALA A 41 -12.81 0.04 -7.56
CA ALA A 41 -13.33 -0.78 -6.46
C ALA A 41 -14.81 -1.13 -6.67
N ALA A 42 -15.62 -0.17 -7.11
CA ALA A 42 -17.03 -0.42 -7.45
C ALA A 42 -17.16 -1.45 -8.57
N GLN A 43 -16.40 -1.31 -9.66
CA GLN A 43 -16.41 -2.26 -10.79
C GLN A 43 -15.94 -3.67 -10.39
N VAL A 44 -14.87 -3.77 -9.60
CA VAL A 44 -14.38 -5.06 -9.06
C VAL A 44 -15.43 -5.70 -8.16
N GLY A 45 -16.06 -4.91 -7.29
CA GLY A 45 -17.11 -5.39 -6.38
C GLY A 45 -18.35 -5.91 -7.10
N GLN A 46 -18.69 -5.33 -8.24
CA GLN A 46 -19.80 -5.74 -9.12
C GLN A 46 -19.42 -6.89 -10.08
N GLY A 47 -18.14 -7.23 -10.16
CA GLY A 47 -17.62 -8.23 -11.11
C GLY A 47 -17.55 -7.72 -12.56
N GLU A 48 -17.60 -6.40 -12.75
CA GLU A 48 -17.53 -5.73 -14.06
C GLU A 48 -16.08 -5.51 -14.52
N ALA A 49 -15.14 -5.53 -13.58
CA ALA A 49 -13.71 -5.45 -13.87
C ALA A 49 -12.94 -6.53 -13.11
N PRO A 50 -11.79 -7.00 -13.65
CA PRO A 50 -10.89 -7.87 -12.94
C PRO A 50 -10.24 -7.14 -11.77
N GLU A 51 -9.73 -7.91 -10.80
CA GLU A 51 -8.86 -7.36 -9.76
C GLU A 51 -7.71 -6.59 -10.38
N THR A 52 -7.39 -5.43 -9.81
CA THR A 52 -6.53 -4.43 -10.45
C THR A 52 -5.43 -4.00 -9.49
N LEU A 53 -4.20 -3.93 -9.99
CA LEU A 53 -3.06 -3.32 -9.32
C LEU A 53 -2.71 -2.00 -10.01
N LEU A 54 -2.84 -0.89 -9.28
CA LEU A 54 -2.40 0.42 -9.73
C LEU A 54 -0.97 0.65 -9.25
N LEU A 55 -0.05 1.03 -10.14
CA LEU A 55 1.32 1.43 -9.84
C LEU A 55 1.52 2.88 -10.26
N LEU A 56 2.09 3.69 -9.39
CA LEU A 56 2.20 5.12 -9.62
C LEU A 56 3.23 5.79 -8.70
N GLU A 57 3.39 7.09 -8.91
CA GLU A 57 4.00 8.04 -7.99
C GLU A 57 3.01 9.20 -7.78
N HIS A 58 3.10 9.90 -6.65
CA HIS A 58 2.34 11.12 -6.39
C HIS A 58 3.25 12.36 -6.41
N PRO A 59 2.75 13.56 -6.76
CA PRO A 59 3.36 14.82 -6.34
C PRO A 59 3.48 14.90 -4.81
N HIS A 60 4.26 15.84 -4.29
CA HIS A 60 4.43 16.02 -2.85
C HIS A 60 3.08 16.15 -2.13
N THR A 61 2.74 15.15 -1.32
CA THR A 61 1.44 15.03 -0.67
C THR A 61 1.60 14.44 0.72
N TYR A 62 1.01 15.09 1.72
CA TYR A 62 0.75 14.50 3.03
C TYR A 62 -0.67 13.97 3.07
N THR A 63 -0.85 12.72 3.47
CA THR A 63 -2.17 12.14 3.68
C THR A 63 -2.37 11.83 5.15
N CYS A 64 -3.43 12.37 5.75
CA CYS A 64 -3.85 12.09 7.12
C CYS A 64 -4.84 10.93 7.09
N GLY A 65 -4.45 9.78 7.64
CA GLY A 65 -5.31 8.60 7.75
C GLY A 65 -6.23 8.67 8.97
N ARG A 66 -6.97 7.58 9.23
CA ARG A 66 -8.01 7.54 10.29
C ARG A 66 -7.49 7.74 11.72
N LYS A 67 -6.21 7.49 11.99
CA LYS A 67 -5.61 7.57 13.32
C LYS A 67 -4.83 8.86 13.57
N GLY A 68 -4.62 9.67 12.54
CA GLY A 68 -3.85 10.90 12.63
C GLY A 68 -4.55 12.08 12.00
N GLY A 69 -4.10 13.26 12.35
CA GLY A 69 -4.63 14.50 11.86
C GLY A 69 -3.54 15.47 11.43
N ARG A 70 -3.93 16.69 11.09
CA ARG A 70 -3.04 17.77 10.72
C ARG A 70 -2.10 18.18 11.87
N ASP A 71 -2.43 17.86 13.11
CA ASP A 71 -1.61 18.10 14.30
C ASP A 71 -0.25 17.37 14.26
N HIS A 72 -0.16 16.33 13.41
CA HIS A 72 1.07 15.59 13.20
C HIS A 72 1.93 16.15 12.04
N ILE A 73 1.51 17.26 11.42
CA ILE A 73 2.31 18.01 10.45
C ILE A 73 2.96 19.19 11.19
N LEU A 74 4.29 19.22 11.18
CA LEU A 74 5.09 20.13 11.99
C LEU A 74 5.32 21.51 11.36
N ILE A 75 4.90 21.70 10.11
CA ILE A 75 5.05 22.94 9.34
C ILE A 75 3.69 23.57 9.07
N GLY A 76 3.64 24.91 9.02
CA GLY A 76 2.42 25.67 8.76
C GLY A 76 2.05 25.76 7.28
N ASP A 77 0.85 26.30 7.01
CA ASP A 77 0.28 26.37 5.65
C ASP A 77 1.14 27.17 4.67
N GLU A 78 1.81 28.22 5.10
CA GLU A 78 2.72 29.02 4.26
C GLU A 78 3.90 28.17 3.77
N GLU A 79 4.46 27.36 4.64
CA GLU A 79 5.58 26.48 4.31
C GLU A 79 5.13 25.30 3.45
N LEU A 80 3.95 24.73 3.71
CA LEU A 80 3.34 23.73 2.84
C LEU A 80 3.17 24.25 1.41
N GLN A 81 2.63 25.47 1.28
CA GLN A 81 2.45 26.12 -0.02
C GLN A 81 3.80 26.40 -0.71
N ARG A 82 4.78 26.90 0.04
CA ARG A 82 6.12 27.19 -0.50
C ARG A 82 6.81 25.93 -1.02
N GLN A 83 6.61 24.79 -0.37
CA GLN A 83 7.15 23.49 -0.77
C GLN A 83 6.28 22.76 -1.80
N GLY A 84 5.13 23.32 -2.19
CA GLY A 84 4.22 22.70 -3.15
C GLY A 84 3.58 21.40 -2.63
N ILE A 85 3.36 21.30 -1.31
CA ILE A 85 2.81 20.11 -0.67
C ILE A 85 1.29 20.22 -0.57
N THR A 86 0.59 19.20 -1.09
CA THR A 86 -0.86 19.04 -0.87
C THR A 86 -1.11 18.25 0.41
N VAL A 87 -2.09 18.68 1.23
CA VAL A 87 -2.52 17.93 2.43
C VAL A 87 -3.94 17.45 2.24
N LEU A 88 -4.16 16.14 2.44
CA LEU A 88 -5.47 15.50 2.25
C LEU A 88 -5.83 14.61 3.45
N ASP A 89 -7.06 14.76 3.93
CA ASP A 89 -7.66 13.82 4.86
C ASP A 89 -8.26 12.65 4.08
N VAL A 90 -7.86 11.41 4.42
CA VAL A 90 -8.18 10.22 3.63
C VAL A 90 -8.70 9.08 4.52
N ASN A 91 -9.40 8.13 3.90
CA ASN A 91 -10.08 7.05 4.63
C ASN A 91 -9.25 5.76 4.79
N ARG A 92 -7.93 5.79 4.50
CA ARG A 92 -7.03 4.66 4.75
C ARG A 92 -6.75 4.44 6.24
N GLY A 93 -6.27 3.26 6.59
CA GLY A 93 -5.72 3.00 7.92
C GLY A 93 -4.41 3.76 8.17
N GLY A 94 -4.03 3.86 9.45
CA GLY A 94 -2.81 4.55 9.88
C GLY A 94 -2.99 6.04 10.10
N ASP A 95 -1.87 6.71 10.30
CA ASP A 95 -1.72 8.13 10.64
C ASP A 95 -1.27 8.94 9.41
N VAL A 96 -0.65 10.11 9.64
CA VAL A 96 -0.04 10.92 8.58
C VAL A 96 1.10 10.15 7.89
N THR A 97 1.24 10.33 6.58
CA THR A 97 2.42 9.90 5.83
C THR A 97 2.69 10.84 4.67
N TYR A 98 3.89 10.71 4.11
CA TYR A 98 4.34 11.44 2.94
C TYR A 98 4.29 10.57 1.68
N HIS A 99 3.89 11.19 0.58
CA HIS A 99 4.04 10.69 -0.78
C HIS A 99 4.76 11.74 -1.64
N GLY A 100 5.63 11.29 -2.53
CA GLY A 100 6.35 12.17 -3.44
C GLY A 100 7.05 11.43 -4.57
N PRO A 101 7.59 12.16 -5.57
CA PRO A 101 8.40 11.60 -6.64
C PRO A 101 9.56 10.75 -6.08
N GLY A 102 9.81 9.60 -6.72
CA GLY A 102 10.79 8.63 -6.24
C GLY A 102 10.24 7.61 -5.23
N GLN A 103 8.95 7.71 -4.84
CA GLN A 103 8.28 6.72 -4.01
C GLN A 103 7.35 5.87 -4.89
N LEU A 104 7.58 4.55 -4.96
CA LEU A 104 6.62 3.65 -5.60
C LEU A 104 5.38 3.52 -4.72
N VAL A 105 4.24 3.92 -5.27
CA VAL A 105 2.93 3.69 -4.67
C VAL A 105 2.23 2.57 -5.42
N ALA A 106 1.67 1.60 -4.67
CA ALA A 106 0.94 0.47 -5.22
C ALA A 106 -0.41 0.33 -4.51
N TYR A 107 -1.49 0.39 -5.27
CA TYR A 107 -2.86 0.23 -4.79
C TYR A 107 -3.50 -1.03 -5.36
N PRO A 108 -3.50 -2.15 -4.61
CA PRO A 108 -4.24 -3.34 -4.99
C PRO A 108 -5.73 -3.12 -4.74
N ILE A 109 -6.53 -3.27 -5.79
CA ILE A 109 -8.00 -3.24 -5.74
C ILE A 109 -8.46 -4.68 -5.97
N ILE A 110 -8.62 -5.43 -4.90
CA ILE A 110 -8.94 -6.86 -4.92
C ILE A 110 -10.12 -7.18 -4.02
N ASN A 111 -10.80 -8.28 -4.30
CA ASN A 111 -11.90 -8.78 -3.48
C ASN A 111 -11.39 -9.87 -2.53
N LEU A 112 -11.29 -9.57 -1.23
CA LEU A 112 -10.75 -10.48 -0.23
C LEU A 112 -11.58 -11.77 -0.05
N HIS A 113 -12.85 -11.79 -0.46
CA HIS A 113 -13.65 -13.01 -0.48
C HIS A 113 -13.14 -14.06 -1.48
N ASN A 114 -12.29 -13.68 -2.43
CA ASN A 114 -11.65 -14.62 -3.34
C ASN A 114 -10.47 -15.39 -2.71
N TYR A 115 -10.02 -15.00 -1.49
CA TYR A 115 -8.80 -15.52 -0.85
C TYR A 115 -9.08 -16.27 0.47
N GLY A 116 -10.34 -16.47 0.84
CA GLY A 116 -10.71 -17.23 2.03
C GLY A 116 -12.19 -17.10 2.37
N ASP A 117 -12.69 -17.97 3.25
CA ASP A 117 -14.10 -17.99 3.67
C ASP A 117 -14.48 -16.77 4.52
N GLN A 118 -13.50 -16.15 5.17
CA GLN A 118 -13.67 -14.95 5.97
C GLN A 118 -12.61 -13.91 5.60
N ILE A 119 -12.98 -12.63 5.70
CA ILE A 119 -12.06 -11.53 5.45
C ILE A 119 -11.06 -11.46 6.63
N ASP A 120 -9.81 -11.79 6.37
CA ASP A 120 -8.70 -11.64 7.31
C ASP A 120 -7.92 -10.33 7.00
N TYR A 121 -8.34 -9.22 7.61
CA TYR A 121 -7.67 -7.93 7.44
C TYR A 121 -6.19 -7.96 7.88
N PRO A 122 -5.83 -8.51 9.06
CA PRO A 122 -4.44 -8.64 9.44
C PRO A 122 -3.65 -9.55 8.49
N GLY A 123 -4.25 -10.64 8.02
CA GLY A 123 -3.64 -11.54 7.04
C GLY A 123 -3.36 -10.87 5.71
N TYR A 124 -4.26 -10.00 5.25
CA TYR A 124 -4.03 -9.20 4.06
C TYR A 124 -2.82 -8.28 4.21
N VAL A 125 -2.71 -7.54 5.32
CA VAL A 125 -1.53 -6.69 5.61
C VAL A 125 -0.25 -7.53 5.64
N ARG A 126 -0.24 -8.67 6.35
CA ARG A 126 0.92 -9.60 6.37
C ARG A 126 1.28 -10.12 4.99
N THR A 127 0.28 -10.31 4.11
CA THR A 127 0.54 -10.72 2.72
C THR A 127 1.21 -9.62 1.93
N LEU A 128 0.81 -8.35 2.10
CA LEU A 128 1.48 -7.21 1.50
C LEU A 128 2.91 -7.03 2.03
N GLU A 129 3.15 -7.27 3.32
CA GLU A 129 4.50 -7.27 3.90
C GLU A 129 5.38 -8.34 3.26
N ARG A 130 4.88 -9.55 3.02
CA ARG A 130 5.61 -10.62 2.31
C ARG A 130 5.97 -10.20 0.88
N VAL A 131 5.06 -9.53 0.16
CA VAL A 131 5.33 -8.99 -1.17
C VAL A 131 6.49 -8.00 -1.12
N LEU A 132 6.45 -7.05 -0.18
CA LEU A 132 7.49 -6.03 -0.02
C LEU A 132 8.85 -6.65 0.32
N VAL A 133 8.89 -7.56 1.29
CA VAL A 133 10.12 -8.26 1.70
C VAL A 133 10.72 -9.02 0.52
N ALA A 134 9.89 -9.75 -0.24
CA ALA A 134 10.35 -10.48 -1.42
C ALA A 134 10.85 -9.56 -2.54
N ALA A 135 10.15 -8.44 -2.79
CA ALA A 135 10.55 -7.46 -3.81
C ALA A 135 11.87 -6.76 -3.44
N LEU A 136 12.06 -6.40 -2.16
CA LEU A 136 13.30 -5.80 -1.67
C LEU A 136 14.48 -6.77 -1.71
N ALA A 137 14.24 -8.06 -1.45
CA ALA A 137 15.26 -9.11 -1.55
C ALA A 137 15.82 -9.27 -2.98
N ASP A 138 15.03 -9.00 -4.03
CA ASP A 138 15.51 -9.01 -5.42
C ASP A 138 16.60 -7.97 -5.69
N PHE A 139 16.68 -6.93 -4.84
CA PHE A 139 17.72 -5.89 -4.88
C PHE A 139 18.79 -6.07 -3.80
N GLY A 140 18.79 -7.21 -3.09
CA GLY A 140 19.77 -7.50 -2.04
C GLY A 140 19.50 -6.77 -0.71
N ILE A 141 18.31 -6.17 -0.53
CA ILE A 141 17.91 -5.52 0.72
C ILE A 141 17.25 -6.55 1.64
N SER A 142 17.85 -6.77 2.81
CA SER A 142 17.29 -7.66 3.85
C SER A 142 16.24 -6.90 4.68
N ALA A 143 15.00 -6.92 4.20
CA ALA A 143 13.87 -6.33 4.91
C ALA A 143 13.06 -7.40 5.66
N HIS A 144 12.29 -6.96 6.65
CA HIS A 144 11.42 -7.82 7.46
C HIS A 144 10.16 -7.07 7.93
N ALA A 145 9.18 -7.82 8.44
CA ALA A 145 8.02 -7.27 9.12
C ALA A 145 8.31 -7.15 10.62
N LEU A 146 7.79 -6.10 11.27
CA LEU A 146 7.84 -5.93 12.71
C LEU A 146 6.47 -6.22 13.33
N GLU A 147 6.44 -6.98 14.42
CA GLU A 147 5.21 -7.27 15.13
C GLU A 147 4.54 -5.98 15.66
N GLY A 148 3.26 -5.82 15.37
CA GLY A 148 2.47 -4.63 15.76
C GLY A 148 2.68 -3.38 14.91
N LEU A 149 3.64 -3.37 13.97
CA LEU A 149 3.99 -2.23 13.13
C LEU A 149 3.92 -2.59 11.65
N SER A 150 2.84 -2.20 10.96
CA SER A 150 2.69 -2.48 9.53
C SER A 150 3.75 -1.82 8.67
N GLY A 151 4.18 -2.53 7.60
CA GLY A 151 5.16 -2.08 6.63
C GLY A 151 6.36 -3.01 6.51
N ALA A 152 7.34 -2.62 5.69
CA ALA A 152 8.62 -3.30 5.60
C ALA A 152 9.71 -2.47 6.29
N TRP A 153 10.58 -3.15 7.02
CA TRP A 153 11.58 -2.55 7.88
C TRP A 153 12.96 -3.14 7.58
N VAL A 154 13.98 -2.35 7.83
CA VAL A 154 15.38 -2.76 7.75
C VAL A 154 16.10 -2.39 9.04
N ALA A 155 16.96 -3.29 9.52
CA ALA A 155 17.84 -3.02 10.64
C ALA A 155 18.97 -2.09 10.21
N ALA A 156 19.15 -0.98 10.93
CA ALA A 156 20.23 -0.03 10.76
C ALA A 156 20.94 0.21 12.09
N PRO A 157 22.14 0.83 12.11
CA PRO A 157 22.87 1.09 13.36
C PRO A 157 22.07 1.89 14.39
N GLU A 158 21.18 2.78 13.91
CA GLU A 158 20.33 3.64 14.73
C GLU A 158 19.03 2.96 15.17
N GLY A 159 18.82 1.70 14.79
CA GLY A 159 17.60 0.93 15.05
C GLY A 159 16.81 0.60 13.80
N GLU A 160 15.57 0.17 13.99
CA GLU A 160 14.68 -0.21 12.89
C GLU A 160 14.23 1.00 12.08
N GLN A 161 14.39 0.91 10.74
CA GLN A 161 14.05 1.96 9.79
C GLN A 161 12.97 1.47 8.83
N LYS A 162 11.90 2.23 8.65
CA LYS A 162 10.81 1.87 7.74
C LYS A 162 11.18 2.23 6.29
N ILE A 163 11.29 1.22 5.43
CA ILE A 163 11.54 1.41 4.00
C ILE A 163 10.24 1.46 3.18
N ALA A 164 9.18 0.82 3.66
CA ALA A 164 7.86 0.88 3.02
C ALA A 164 6.75 0.95 4.05
N ALA A 165 5.79 1.84 3.81
CA ALA A 165 4.57 1.98 4.60
C ALA A 165 3.41 1.19 3.98
N ILE A 166 2.48 0.72 4.82
CA ILE A 166 1.22 0.09 4.41
C ILE A 166 0.07 0.81 5.11
N GLY A 167 -0.87 1.34 4.31
CA GLY A 167 -2.09 1.94 4.80
C GLY A 167 -3.25 1.57 3.88
N VAL A 168 -4.03 0.56 4.24
CA VAL A 168 -5.11 0.00 3.44
C VAL A 168 -6.48 0.37 4.00
N ARG A 169 -7.49 0.25 3.14
CA ARG A 169 -8.90 0.22 3.50
C ARG A 169 -9.53 -1.01 2.87
N VAL A 170 -10.43 -1.65 3.59
CA VAL A 170 -11.32 -2.69 3.05
C VAL A 170 -12.75 -2.20 3.32
N ASP A 171 -13.59 -2.21 2.31
CA ASP A 171 -14.98 -1.79 2.45
C ASP A 171 -15.89 -2.92 2.97
N GLY A 172 -17.20 -2.62 3.12
CA GLY A 172 -18.18 -3.59 3.59
C GLY A 172 -18.43 -4.77 2.65
N LEU A 173 -17.97 -4.69 1.40
CA LEU A 173 -18.04 -5.75 0.40
C LEU A 173 -16.74 -6.55 0.28
N GLY A 174 -15.74 -6.26 1.13
CA GLY A 174 -14.46 -6.93 1.11
C GLY A 174 -13.51 -6.42 0.01
N ILE A 175 -13.81 -5.30 -0.64
CA ILE A 175 -12.96 -4.73 -1.67
C ILE A 175 -11.90 -3.82 -1.04
N THR A 176 -10.66 -4.02 -1.45
CA THR A 176 -9.52 -3.26 -0.94
C THR A 176 -9.33 -1.94 -1.70
N SER A 177 -8.75 -0.96 -1.04
CA SER A 177 -8.27 0.30 -1.61
C SER A 177 -7.10 0.85 -0.82
N HIS A 178 -6.41 1.87 -1.35
CA HIS A 178 -5.11 2.30 -0.88
C HIS A 178 -4.10 1.13 -0.91
N GLY A 179 -3.01 1.18 -0.18
CA GLY A 179 -2.04 0.07 -0.23
C GLY A 179 -0.69 0.42 0.37
N ILE A 180 0.32 0.45 -0.46
CA ILE A 180 1.74 0.49 -0.09
C ILE A 180 2.40 1.75 -0.66
N ALA A 181 3.42 2.22 0.07
CA ALA A 181 4.33 3.27 -0.37
C ALA A 181 5.77 2.82 -0.05
N LEU A 182 6.54 2.45 -1.09
CA LEU A 182 7.93 2.01 -0.99
C LEU A 182 8.87 3.15 -1.36
N ASN A 183 9.76 3.51 -0.46
CA ASN A 183 10.76 4.55 -0.66
C ASN A 183 11.89 4.02 -1.55
N VAL A 184 11.85 4.32 -2.85
CA VAL A 184 12.94 3.99 -3.78
C VAL A 184 14.02 5.06 -3.69
N SER A 185 13.69 6.29 -4.07
CA SER A 185 14.59 7.46 -4.02
C SER A 185 13.85 8.79 -3.82
N PRO A 186 12.84 8.85 -2.93
CA PRO A 186 12.17 10.11 -2.67
C PRO A 186 13.09 11.07 -1.91
N ASP A 187 12.77 12.36 -1.94
CA ASP A 187 13.42 13.31 -1.03
C ASP A 187 12.99 13.06 0.41
N MET A 188 13.85 12.41 1.18
CA MET A 188 13.57 12.00 2.56
C MET A 188 13.38 13.17 3.53
N ARG A 189 13.80 14.41 3.16
CA ARG A 189 13.62 15.61 4.00
C ARG A 189 12.16 15.92 4.28
N TYR A 190 11.25 15.56 3.40
CA TYR A 190 9.80 15.74 3.60
C TYR A 190 9.25 14.91 4.77
N PHE A 191 9.86 13.79 5.12
CA PHE A 191 9.46 13.02 6.30
C PHE A 191 9.78 13.73 7.62
N ALA A 192 10.78 14.64 7.64
CA ALA A 192 11.10 15.42 8.83
C ALA A 192 9.99 16.43 9.21
N ASN A 193 9.08 16.74 8.31
CA ASN A 193 7.96 17.66 8.56
C ASN A 193 6.73 16.98 9.16
N ILE A 194 6.78 15.68 9.44
CA ILE A 194 5.66 14.92 10.00
C ILE A 194 6.11 14.01 11.14
N VAL A 195 5.19 13.72 12.08
CA VAL A 195 5.39 12.70 13.14
C VAL A 195 4.41 11.57 12.91
N PRO A 196 4.77 10.53 12.12
CA PRO A 196 3.85 9.45 11.81
C PRO A 196 3.66 8.54 13.03
N CYS A 197 2.39 8.30 13.42
CA CYS A 197 1.96 7.30 14.42
C CYS A 197 2.56 7.42 15.82
N GLY A 198 3.08 8.60 16.24
CA GLY A 198 3.73 8.74 17.54
C GLY A 198 4.97 7.83 17.73
N ILE A 199 5.48 7.25 16.65
CA ILE A 199 6.69 6.43 16.64
C ILE A 199 7.87 7.40 16.54
N THR A 200 8.34 7.86 17.69
CA THR A 200 9.45 8.81 17.79
C THR A 200 10.82 8.14 17.85
N ASP A 201 10.85 6.81 18.01
CA ASP A 201 12.06 6.00 18.20
C ASP A 201 12.50 5.23 16.94
N LYS A 202 11.77 5.37 15.82
CA LYS A 202 12.07 4.69 14.57
C LYS A 202 12.10 5.67 13.41
N GLY A 203 13.09 5.49 12.54
CA GLY A 203 13.25 6.34 11.36
C GLY A 203 12.56 5.79 10.11
N VAL A 204 12.78 6.51 9.03
CA VAL A 204 12.43 6.12 7.67
C VAL A 204 13.69 6.10 6.82
N ILE A 205 13.73 5.21 5.83
CA ILE A 205 14.88 5.04 4.94
C ILE A 205 14.38 4.76 3.51
N SER A 206 15.25 4.93 2.53
CA SER A 206 15.00 4.63 1.13
C SER A 206 15.98 3.59 0.58
N MET A 207 15.64 2.98 -0.57
CA MET A 207 16.56 2.10 -1.29
C MET A 207 17.82 2.86 -1.70
N ALA A 208 17.70 4.15 -2.03
CA ALA A 208 18.83 5.00 -2.43
C ALA A 208 19.88 5.18 -1.32
N GLU A 209 19.48 5.11 -0.05
CA GLU A 209 20.39 5.21 1.09
C GLU A 209 21.09 3.88 1.42
N LEU A 210 20.52 2.76 0.95
CA LEU A 210 21.03 1.41 1.23
C LEU A 210 21.88 0.83 0.10
N LEU A 211 21.66 1.27 -1.14
CA LEU A 211 22.25 0.66 -2.33
C LEU A 211 23.31 1.56 -2.97
N PRO A 212 24.45 1.02 -3.38
CA PRO A 212 25.48 1.77 -4.11
C PRO A 212 25.00 2.22 -5.50
N VAL A 213 24.05 1.50 -6.09
CA VAL A 213 23.39 1.84 -7.36
C VAL A 213 21.90 1.76 -7.15
N VAL A 214 21.23 2.89 -7.31
CA VAL A 214 19.77 3.00 -7.12
C VAL A 214 19.08 2.38 -8.35
N PRO A 215 18.17 1.39 -8.17
CA PRO A 215 17.40 0.86 -9.28
C PRO A 215 16.44 1.91 -9.83
N SER A 216 16.14 1.85 -11.12
CA SER A 216 15.11 2.68 -11.73
C SER A 216 13.72 2.30 -11.19
N MET A 217 12.79 3.26 -11.22
CA MET A 217 11.40 3.01 -10.83
C MET A 217 10.77 1.88 -11.67
N ALA A 218 11.14 1.75 -12.94
CA ALA A 218 10.66 0.68 -13.80
C ALA A 218 11.12 -0.71 -13.34
N GLU A 219 12.38 -0.86 -12.92
CA GLU A 219 12.90 -2.11 -12.36
C GLU A 219 12.20 -2.48 -11.05
N VAL A 220 11.97 -1.49 -10.18
CA VAL A 220 11.26 -1.71 -8.90
C VAL A 220 9.81 -2.09 -9.14
N LYS A 221 9.09 -1.40 -10.06
CA LYS A 221 7.73 -1.76 -10.45
C LYS A 221 7.66 -3.18 -11.00
N ALA A 222 8.59 -3.59 -11.85
CA ALA A 222 8.63 -4.94 -12.43
C ALA A 222 8.85 -6.02 -11.35
N ALA A 223 9.82 -5.80 -10.44
CA ALA A 223 10.07 -6.72 -9.32
C ALA A 223 8.86 -6.81 -8.39
N PHE A 224 8.30 -5.67 -8.00
CA PHE A 224 7.11 -5.62 -7.15
C PHE A 224 5.92 -6.36 -7.78
N THR A 225 5.61 -6.10 -9.06
CA THR A 225 4.51 -6.77 -9.79
C THR A 225 4.70 -8.28 -9.82
N ARG A 226 5.90 -8.75 -10.13
CA ARG A 226 6.21 -10.20 -10.14
C ARG A 226 5.97 -10.81 -8.76
N ARG A 227 6.50 -10.20 -7.70
CA ARG A 227 6.34 -10.71 -6.33
C ARG A 227 4.91 -10.61 -5.83
N PHE A 228 4.19 -9.56 -6.22
CA PHE A 228 2.76 -9.45 -5.93
C PHE A 228 1.97 -10.60 -6.57
N ALA A 229 2.21 -10.86 -7.86
CA ALA A 229 1.55 -11.95 -8.57
C ALA A 229 1.88 -13.33 -7.96
N GLU A 230 3.16 -13.59 -7.65
CA GLU A 230 3.59 -14.84 -7.00
C GLU A 230 2.91 -15.06 -5.65
N VAL A 231 2.88 -14.04 -4.79
CA VAL A 231 2.36 -14.15 -3.41
C VAL A 231 0.84 -14.26 -3.38
N PHE A 232 0.14 -13.59 -4.29
CA PHE A 232 -1.33 -13.64 -4.39
C PHE A 232 -1.84 -14.74 -5.32
N GLY A 233 -0.97 -15.42 -6.09
CA GLY A 233 -1.32 -16.50 -6.99
C GLY A 233 -1.88 -16.05 -8.34
N PHE A 234 -1.54 -14.82 -8.79
CA PHE A 234 -1.90 -14.34 -10.11
C PHE A 234 -0.96 -14.85 -11.20
N SER A 235 -1.50 -15.08 -12.39
CA SER A 235 -0.71 -15.28 -13.61
C SER A 235 -0.44 -13.91 -14.23
N LEU A 236 0.82 -13.59 -14.47
CA LEU A 236 1.21 -12.44 -15.28
C LEU A 236 1.09 -12.83 -16.75
N GLN A 237 0.38 -12.04 -17.53
CA GLN A 237 0.31 -12.19 -19.00
C GLN A 237 1.40 -11.37 -19.68
#